data_2792f16f86d18ae3cf314293b4d0e873
#
_entry.id   2792f16f86d18ae3cf314293b4d0e873
#
_cell.length_a   1.000
_cell.length_b   1.000
_cell.length_c   1.000
_cell.angle_alpha   90.00
_cell.angle_beta   90.00
_cell.angle_gamma   90.00
#
_symmetry.space_group_name_H-M   'P 1'
#
loop_
_entity.id
_entity.type
_entity.pdbx_description
1 polymer ?
#
loop_
_entity_poly.entity_id
_entity_poly.type
_entity_poly.pdbx_seq_one_letter_code
_entity_poly.pdbx_strand_id
1 'polypeptide(L)'
;MVVEELEAAGIVIEGDDDITLTEPFRADWRRRIDQVGDDPTRYLALLLEADPDALSVDAGSDGVSVRDGSGPATRAVGEWPSEAALVADVAVFVALGEWLPAFEELDAAERDELVARFRAFLESCPTCDGALIEESDAEEAAMPAISCGHCGAALF
;
A
#
# COMPACT_ATOMS: atom_id res chain seq x y z
N MET A 1 -7.78 -13.09 -8.36
CA MET A 1 -8.72 -12.46 -7.42
C MET A 1 -9.72 -11.64 -8.19
N VAL A 2 -10.97 -11.95 -8.08
CA VAL A 2 -12.03 -11.25 -8.80
C VAL A 2 -12.78 -10.29 -7.88
N VAL A 3 -13.40 -9.29 -8.49
CA VAL A 3 -14.17 -8.25 -7.78
C VAL A 3 -15.27 -8.86 -6.89
N GLU A 4 -15.87 -9.96 -7.34
CA GLU A 4 -16.95 -10.64 -6.60
C GLU A 4 -16.52 -11.07 -5.20
N GLU A 5 -15.28 -11.51 -5.02
CA GLU A 5 -14.76 -11.90 -3.71
C GLU A 5 -14.58 -10.69 -2.81
N LEU A 6 -14.14 -9.57 -3.37
CA LEU A 6 -13.99 -8.32 -2.65
C LEU A 6 -15.34 -7.75 -2.24
N GLU A 7 -16.34 -7.86 -3.09
CA GLU A 7 -17.71 -7.45 -2.76
C GLU A 7 -18.32 -8.31 -1.66
N ALA A 8 -18.11 -9.62 -1.74
CA ALA A 8 -18.60 -10.56 -0.73
C ALA A 8 -17.98 -10.31 0.64
N ALA A 9 -16.73 -9.85 0.66
CA ALA A 9 -16.02 -9.51 1.90
C ALA A 9 -16.41 -8.13 2.45
N GLY A 10 -17.17 -7.34 1.72
CA GLY A 10 -17.57 -5.99 2.14
C GLY A 10 -16.49 -4.93 1.94
N ILE A 11 -15.55 -5.18 1.03
CA ILE A 11 -14.42 -4.30 0.78
C ILE A 11 -14.73 -3.28 -0.32
N VAL A 12 -15.36 -3.72 -1.42
CA VAL A 12 -15.69 -2.86 -2.55
C VAL A 12 -17.17 -2.91 -2.89
N ILE A 13 -17.64 -1.86 -3.58
CA ILE A 13 -18.96 -1.80 -4.18
C ILE A 13 -18.76 -1.57 -5.67
N GLU A 14 -19.41 -2.40 -6.49
CA GLU A 14 -19.42 -2.22 -7.93
C GLU A 14 -20.54 -1.26 -8.32
N GLY A 15 -20.19 -0.12 -8.92
CA GLY A 15 -21.13 0.83 -9.49
C GLY A 15 -21.33 0.57 -10.97
N ASP A 16 -22.07 1.45 -11.64
CA ASP A 16 -22.41 1.31 -13.07
C ASP A 16 -21.15 1.35 -13.96
N ASP A 17 -20.18 2.19 -13.61
CA ASP A 17 -18.94 2.35 -14.36
C ASP A 17 -17.68 2.24 -13.50
N ASP A 18 -17.84 2.18 -12.18
CA ASP A 18 -16.71 2.27 -11.24
C ASP A 18 -16.81 1.23 -10.13
N ILE A 19 -15.63 0.88 -9.62
CA ILE A 19 -15.50 0.11 -8.37
C ILE A 19 -14.99 1.08 -7.32
N THR A 20 -15.67 1.15 -6.18
CA THR A 20 -15.27 2.01 -5.06
C THR A 20 -15.15 1.20 -3.78
N LEU A 21 -14.34 1.69 -2.84
CA LEU A 21 -14.23 1.07 -1.53
C LEU A 21 -15.50 1.35 -0.71
N THR A 22 -15.89 0.37 0.12
CA THR A 22 -16.96 0.60 1.08
C THR A 22 -16.47 1.56 2.18
N GLU A 23 -17.38 2.29 2.79
CA GLU A 23 -17.06 3.19 3.90
C GLU A 23 -16.40 2.47 5.08
N PRO A 24 -16.91 1.32 5.54
CA PRO A 24 -16.28 0.59 6.63
C PRO A 24 -14.84 0.16 6.34
N PHE A 25 -14.57 -0.32 5.13
CA PHE A 25 -13.21 -0.71 4.76
C PHE A 25 -12.28 0.51 4.65
N ARG A 26 -12.76 1.59 4.04
CA ARG A 26 -12.01 2.83 3.91
C ARG A 26 -11.62 3.38 5.29
N ALA A 27 -12.55 3.40 6.23
CA ALA A 27 -12.30 3.86 7.60
C ALA A 27 -11.28 2.96 8.32
N ASP A 28 -11.37 1.64 8.14
CA ASP A 28 -10.43 0.70 8.73
C ASP A 28 -9.03 0.86 8.16
N TRP A 29 -8.94 1.00 6.84
CA TRP A 29 -7.66 1.23 6.17
C TRP A 29 -7.00 2.52 6.66
N ARG A 30 -7.78 3.60 6.77
CA ARG A 30 -7.28 4.89 7.27
C ARG A 30 -6.75 4.77 8.69
N ARG A 31 -7.46 4.09 9.54
CA ARG A 31 -7.03 3.83 10.91
C ARG A 31 -5.72 3.05 10.94
N ARG A 32 -5.58 2.05 10.08
CA ARG A 32 -4.36 1.25 10.00
C ARG A 32 -3.19 2.03 9.41
N ILE A 33 -3.45 2.93 8.49
CA ILE A 33 -2.43 3.85 7.96
C ILE A 33 -1.83 4.66 9.12
N ASP A 34 -2.66 5.18 10.00
CA ASP A 34 -2.19 5.93 11.17
C ASP A 34 -1.35 5.05 12.11
N GLN A 35 -1.78 3.82 12.33
CA GLN A 35 -1.05 2.86 13.18
C GLN A 35 0.29 2.46 12.56
N VAL A 36 0.30 2.13 11.30
CA VAL A 36 1.53 1.74 10.58
C VAL A 36 2.51 2.91 10.51
N GLY A 37 2.00 4.12 10.34
CA GLY A 37 2.82 5.32 10.29
C GLY A 37 3.63 5.58 11.55
N ASP A 38 3.17 5.10 12.71
CA ASP A 38 3.89 5.24 13.98
C ASP A 38 5.11 4.32 14.06
N ASP A 39 5.04 3.13 13.46
CA ASP A 39 6.16 2.18 13.42
C ASP A 39 6.09 1.32 12.16
N PRO A 40 6.45 1.87 11.00
CA PRO A 40 6.39 1.13 9.73
C PRO A 40 7.22 -0.14 9.71
N THR A 41 8.39 -0.13 10.35
CA THR A 41 9.31 -1.27 10.35
C THR A 41 8.69 -2.49 11.03
N ARG A 42 7.99 -2.29 12.14
CA ARG A 42 7.33 -3.38 12.86
C ARG A 42 6.29 -4.09 12.01
N TYR A 43 5.43 -3.32 11.34
CA TYR A 43 4.38 -3.88 10.50
C TYR A 43 4.94 -4.50 9.22
N LEU A 44 5.98 -3.88 8.66
CA LEU A 44 6.66 -4.43 7.50
C LEU A 44 7.32 -5.78 7.82
N ALA A 45 7.90 -5.91 9.00
CA ALA A 45 8.47 -7.17 9.46
C ALA A 45 7.42 -8.28 9.56
N LEU A 46 6.22 -7.95 10.02
CA LEU A 46 5.09 -8.90 10.06
C LEU A 46 4.69 -9.35 8.65
N LEU A 47 4.64 -8.40 7.72
CA LEU A 47 4.29 -8.67 6.32
C LEU A 47 5.32 -9.60 5.65
N LEU A 48 6.60 -9.38 5.94
CA LEU A 48 7.71 -10.14 5.34
C LEU A 48 8.09 -11.38 6.12
N GLU A 49 7.46 -11.63 7.27
CA GLU A 49 7.81 -12.70 8.20
C GLU A 49 9.30 -12.63 8.59
N ALA A 50 9.80 -11.40 8.79
CA ALA A 50 11.20 -11.13 9.09
C ALA A 50 11.36 -10.55 10.49
N ASP A 51 12.61 -10.54 10.98
CA ASP A 51 12.95 -9.89 12.23
C ASP A 51 13.03 -8.38 12.02
N PRO A 52 12.28 -7.56 12.80
CA PRO A 52 12.33 -6.10 12.67
C PRO A 52 13.73 -5.53 12.81
N ASP A 53 14.57 -6.14 13.63
CA ASP A 53 15.95 -5.70 13.84
C ASP A 53 16.87 -5.96 12.63
N ALA A 54 16.46 -6.89 11.76
CA ALA A 54 17.21 -7.22 10.55
C ALA A 54 16.82 -6.35 9.35
N LEU A 55 15.71 -5.64 9.44
CA LEU A 55 15.26 -4.77 8.35
C LEU A 55 15.88 -3.39 8.44
N SER A 56 16.34 -2.88 7.31
CA SER A 56 16.76 -1.48 7.18
C SER A 56 15.90 -0.79 6.14
N VAL A 57 15.38 0.38 6.52
CA VAL A 57 14.57 1.23 5.65
C VAL A 57 15.41 2.44 5.27
N ASP A 58 15.65 2.61 3.99
CA ASP A 58 16.45 3.71 3.47
C ASP A 58 15.53 4.66 2.69
N ALA A 59 15.21 5.79 3.31
CA ALA A 59 14.33 6.80 2.71
C ALA A 59 15.19 7.90 2.08
N GLY A 60 15.10 8.01 0.75
CA GLY A 60 15.80 9.03 -0.01
C GLY A 60 14.84 9.92 -0.79
N SER A 61 15.40 10.85 -1.56
CA SER A 61 14.61 11.75 -2.41
C SER A 61 13.91 11.02 -3.57
N ASP A 62 14.44 9.87 -3.96
CA ASP A 62 13.92 9.09 -5.07
C ASP A 62 12.99 7.96 -4.65
N GLY A 63 12.69 7.85 -3.36
CA GLY A 63 11.81 6.82 -2.83
C GLY A 63 12.34 6.14 -1.59
N VAL A 64 11.74 5.01 -1.25
CA VAL A 64 12.08 4.21 -0.07
C VAL A 64 12.47 2.82 -0.52
N SER A 65 13.60 2.32 -0.07
CA SER A 65 14.00 0.94 -0.27
C SER A 65 14.12 0.24 1.08
N VAL A 66 13.78 -1.05 1.09
CA VAL A 66 13.85 -1.89 2.29
C VAL A 66 14.76 -3.06 2.01
N ARG A 67 15.66 -3.34 2.94
CA ARG A 67 16.61 -4.44 2.85
C ARG A 67 16.51 -5.34 4.09
N ASP A 68 16.71 -6.62 3.87
CA ASP A 68 16.74 -7.62 4.93
C ASP A 68 18.18 -8.11 5.10
N GLY A 69 18.75 -7.84 6.28
CA GLY A 69 20.11 -8.23 6.62
C GLY A 69 20.18 -9.49 7.49
N SER A 70 19.12 -10.26 7.61
CA SER A 70 19.09 -11.47 8.45
C SER A 70 19.93 -12.64 7.89
N GLY A 71 20.24 -12.60 6.60
CA GLY A 71 21.03 -13.64 5.95
C GLY A 71 22.52 -13.26 5.83
N PRO A 72 23.33 -14.13 5.21
CA PRO A 72 24.77 -13.85 5.00
C PRO A 72 25.03 -12.68 4.05
N ALA A 73 24.04 -12.27 3.27
CA ALA A 73 24.10 -11.09 2.41
C ALA A 73 22.79 -10.30 2.54
N THR A 74 22.92 -8.97 2.54
CA THR A 74 21.76 -8.09 2.56
C THR A 74 20.95 -8.23 1.26
N ARG A 75 19.65 -8.49 1.39
CA ARG A 75 18.74 -8.62 0.25
C ARG A 75 17.83 -7.42 0.14
N ALA A 76 17.61 -6.95 -1.09
CA ALA A 76 16.55 -5.97 -1.35
C ALA A 76 15.19 -6.68 -1.24
N VAL A 77 14.31 -6.11 -0.43
CA VAL A 77 12.96 -6.66 -0.19
C VAL A 77 11.93 -5.97 -1.05
N GLY A 78 12.04 -4.65 -1.22
CA GLY A 78 11.11 -3.89 -2.03
C GLY A 78 11.49 -2.42 -2.11
N GLU A 79 10.88 -1.76 -3.05
CA GLU A 79 11.05 -0.33 -3.26
C GLU A 79 9.67 0.33 -3.43
N TRP A 80 9.53 1.53 -2.88
CA TRP A 80 8.31 2.32 -2.98
C TRP A 80 8.66 3.74 -3.39
N PRO A 81 7.77 4.43 -4.12
CA PRO A 81 8.04 5.81 -4.56
C PRO A 81 8.17 6.80 -3.40
N SER A 82 7.59 6.47 -2.22
CA SER A 82 7.67 7.32 -1.03
C SER A 82 7.35 6.51 0.21
N GLU A 83 7.63 7.07 1.38
CA GLU A 83 7.21 6.48 2.66
C GLU A 83 5.68 6.41 2.75
N ALA A 84 4.97 7.40 2.21
CA ALA A 84 3.51 7.40 2.16
C ALA A 84 2.98 6.18 1.42
N ALA A 85 3.57 5.83 0.27
CA ALA A 85 3.20 4.65 -0.50
C ALA A 85 3.48 3.37 0.28
N LEU A 86 4.62 3.29 0.95
CA LEU A 86 4.98 2.15 1.81
C LEU A 86 3.95 1.95 2.92
N VAL A 87 3.62 3.01 3.64
CA VAL A 87 2.66 2.96 4.75
C VAL A 87 1.28 2.50 4.25
N ALA A 88 0.83 3.04 3.12
CA ALA A 88 -0.46 2.66 2.54
C ALA A 88 -0.51 1.18 2.17
N ASP A 89 0.56 0.67 1.56
CA ASP A 89 0.65 -0.73 1.14
C ASP A 89 0.67 -1.67 2.34
N VAL A 90 1.47 -1.37 3.35
CA VAL A 90 1.55 -2.19 4.56
C VAL A 90 0.20 -2.20 5.27
N ALA A 91 -0.44 -1.04 5.40
CA ALA A 91 -1.74 -0.92 6.06
C ALA A 91 -2.83 -1.73 5.34
N VAL A 92 -2.89 -1.65 4.02
CA VAL A 92 -3.91 -2.39 3.26
C VAL A 92 -3.62 -3.90 3.27
N PHE A 93 -2.35 -4.29 3.29
CA PHE A 93 -1.98 -5.70 3.44
C PHE A 93 -2.55 -6.28 4.73
N VAL A 94 -2.37 -5.58 5.84
CA VAL A 94 -2.91 -6.02 7.14
C VAL A 94 -4.44 -6.05 7.11
N ALA A 95 -5.07 -5.03 6.54
CA ALA A 95 -6.53 -4.97 6.42
C ALA A 95 -7.08 -6.12 5.59
N LEU A 96 -6.48 -6.39 4.44
CA LEU A 96 -6.92 -7.49 3.56
C LEU A 96 -6.78 -8.84 4.24
N GLY A 97 -5.74 -9.03 5.04
CA GLY A 97 -5.57 -10.27 5.81
C GLY A 97 -6.70 -10.54 6.80
N GLU A 98 -7.33 -9.48 7.31
CA GLU A 98 -8.46 -9.61 8.23
C GLU A 98 -9.82 -9.63 7.52
N TRP A 99 -9.97 -8.85 6.46
CA TRP A 99 -11.25 -8.69 5.76
C TRP A 99 -11.52 -9.76 4.71
N LEU A 100 -10.46 -10.29 4.09
CA LEU A 100 -10.57 -11.19 2.94
C LEU A 100 -10.00 -12.57 3.30
N PRO A 101 -10.86 -13.56 3.60
CA PRO A 101 -10.37 -14.90 3.96
C PRO A 101 -9.50 -15.55 2.89
N ALA A 102 -9.80 -15.30 1.61
CA ALA A 102 -9.04 -15.86 0.50
C ALA A 102 -7.64 -15.22 0.33
N PHE A 103 -7.34 -14.13 1.05
CA PHE A 103 -6.06 -13.44 0.93
C PHE A 103 -4.88 -14.34 1.32
N GLU A 104 -5.05 -15.17 2.33
CA GLU A 104 -4.02 -16.11 2.77
C GLU A 104 -3.75 -17.23 1.76
N GLU A 105 -4.70 -17.51 0.88
CA GLU A 105 -4.56 -18.52 -0.16
C GLU A 105 -3.80 -18.01 -1.39
N LEU A 106 -3.62 -16.70 -1.50
CA LEU A 106 -2.87 -16.10 -2.60
C LEU A 106 -1.36 -16.29 -2.39
N ASP A 107 -0.63 -16.44 -3.49
CA ASP A 107 0.83 -16.44 -3.40
C ASP A 107 1.36 -15.00 -3.21
N ALA A 108 2.66 -14.87 -2.95
CA ALA A 108 3.28 -13.57 -2.66
C ALA A 108 3.11 -12.57 -3.81
N ALA A 109 3.26 -13.03 -5.06
CA ALA A 109 3.12 -12.16 -6.22
C ALA A 109 1.68 -11.65 -6.40
N GLU A 110 0.70 -12.52 -6.15
CA GLU A 110 -0.72 -12.14 -6.23
C GLU A 110 -1.10 -11.14 -5.14
N ARG A 111 -0.58 -11.33 -3.92
CA ARG A 111 -0.79 -10.40 -2.82
C ARG A 111 -0.20 -9.03 -3.12
N ASP A 112 1.02 -9.00 -3.63
CA ASP A 112 1.70 -7.74 -3.97
C ASP A 112 0.95 -6.99 -5.06
N GLU A 113 0.48 -7.70 -6.08
CA GLU A 113 -0.31 -7.10 -7.16
C GLU A 113 -1.61 -6.51 -6.65
N LEU A 114 -2.32 -7.23 -5.78
CA LEU A 114 -3.57 -6.77 -5.20
C LEU A 114 -3.35 -5.52 -4.33
N VAL A 115 -2.34 -5.55 -3.48
CA VAL A 115 -1.99 -4.42 -2.61
C VAL A 115 -1.67 -3.18 -3.44
N ALA A 116 -0.88 -3.33 -4.50
CA ALA A 116 -0.52 -2.22 -5.37
C ALA A 116 -1.75 -1.57 -6.02
N ARG A 117 -2.74 -2.37 -6.39
CA ARG A 117 -3.99 -1.86 -6.97
C ARG A 117 -4.80 -1.03 -5.98
N PHE A 118 -4.74 -1.34 -4.70
CA PHE A 118 -5.47 -0.59 -3.67
C PHE A 118 -4.98 0.84 -3.52
N ARG A 119 -3.72 1.12 -3.83
CA ARG A 119 -3.22 2.51 -3.81
C ARG A 119 -4.02 3.45 -4.70
N ALA A 120 -4.56 2.95 -5.81
CA ALA A 120 -5.38 3.75 -6.72
C ALA A 120 -6.70 4.23 -6.09
N PHE A 121 -7.12 3.61 -4.99
CA PHE A 121 -8.33 3.99 -4.27
C PHE A 121 -8.08 5.05 -3.19
N LEU A 122 -6.84 5.47 -2.96
CA LEU A 122 -6.55 6.51 -1.98
C LEU A 122 -7.18 7.83 -2.41
N GLU A 123 -7.85 8.50 -1.49
CA GLU A 123 -8.47 9.81 -1.72
C GLU A 123 -7.67 10.93 -1.07
N SER A 124 -6.80 10.59 -0.12
CA SER A 124 -5.95 11.56 0.57
C SER A 124 -4.59 10.94 0.87
N CYS A 125 -3.60 11.79 1.13
CA CYS A 125 -2.24 11.36 1.44
C CYS A 125 -2.21 10.51 2.73
N PRO A 126 -1.56 9.34 2.70
CA PRO A 126 -1.44 8.50 3.89
C PRO A 126 -0.70 9.15 5.07
N THR A 127 0.23 10.05 4.81
CA THR A 127 1.06 10.63 5.87
C THR A 127 0.58 11.99 6.36
N CYS A 128 0.02 12.83 5.49
CA CYS A 128 -0.37 14.20 5.87
C CYS A 128 -1.85 14.51 5.67
N ASP A 129 -2.61 13.58 5.11
CA ASP A 129 -4.05 13.71 4.81
C ASP A 129 -4.37 14.82 3.79
N GLY A 130 -3.35 15.30 3.07
CA GLY A 130 -3.52 16.29 2.03
C GLY A 130 -4.22 15.75 0.79
N ALA A 131 -4.72 16.65 -0.05
CA ALA A 131 -5.38 16.28 -1.30
C ALA A 131 -4.36 15.69 -2.28
N LEU A 132 -4.75 14.63 -2.97
CA LEU A 132 -3.92 14.00 -3.99
C LEU A 132 -4.11 14.71 -5.33
N ILE A 133 -3.02 14.83 -6.07
CA ILE A 133 -2.99 15.43 -7.39
C ILE A 133 -2.61 14.35 -8.39
N GLU A 134 -3.39 14.27 -9.46
CA GLU A 134 -3.07 13.41 -10.59
C GLU A 134 -2.33 14.26 -11.63
N GLU A 135 -1.07 13.92 -11.90
CA GLU A 135 -0.29 14.55 -12.95
C GLU A 135 -0.35 13.70 -14.20
N SER A 136 -1.06 14.20 -15.20
CA SER A 136 -1.22 13.50 -16.48
C SER A 136 -0.25 14.05 -17.55
N ASP A 137 0.98 14.25 -17.16
CA ASP A 137 2.01 14.85 -18.03
C ASP A 137 2.52 13.90 -19.12
N ALA A 138 1.98 12.71 -19.20
CA ALA A 138 2.59 11.79 -20.11
C ALA A 138 1.57 11.18 -21.03
N GLU A 139 1.60 11.65 -22.25
CA GLU A 139 1.04 10.92 -23.36
C GLU A 139 1.66 9.52 -23.49
N GLU A 140 2.74 9.27 -22.77
CA GLU A 140 3.51 8.03 -22.83
C GLU A 140 3.42 7.17 -21.58
N ALA A 141 2.85 7.68 -20.47
CA ALA A 141 2.75 6.88 -19.24
C ALA A 141 1.48 6.02 -19.25
N ALA A 142 1.66 4.73 -19.07
CA ALA A 142 0.55 3.78 -18.99
C ALA A 142 -0.32 4.01 -17.74
N MET A 143 0.18 4.73 -16.73
CA MET A 143 -0.55 5.08 -15.52
C MET A 143 -0.26 6.53 -15.14
N PRO A 144 -1.28 7.28 -14.68
CA PRO A 144 -1.06 8.64 -14.22
C PRO A 144 -0.18 8.65 -12.96
N ALA A 145 0.71 9.62 -12.88
CA ALA A 145 1.48 9.86 -11.67
C ALA A 145 0.58 10.53 -10.64
N ILE A 146 0.49 9.96 -9.45
CA ILE A 146 -0.31 10.50 -8.35
C ILE A 146 0.64 10.92 -7.22
N SER A 147 0.49 12.14 -6.75
CA SER A 147 1.29 12.66 -5.64
C SER A 147 0.43 13.51 -4.71
N CYS A 148 0.96 13.77 -3.51
CA CYS A 148 0.30 14.66 -2.57
C CYS A 148 0.57 16.11 -2.93
N GLY A 149 -0.49 16.92 -3.07
CA GLY A 149 -0.37 18.35 -3.34
C GLY A 149 0.13 19.16 -2.15
N HIS A 150 0.18 18.57 -0.97
CA HIS A 150 0.59 19.26 0.26
C HIS A 150 2.04 18.94 0.66
N CYS A 151 2.38 17.65 0.81
CA CYS A 151 3.73 17.22 1.22
C CYS A 151 4.62 16.78 0.06
N GLY A 152 4.07 16.61 -1.13
CA GLY A 152 4.81 16.21 -2.31
C GLY A 152 5.12 14.72 -2.42
N ALA A 153 4.59 13.89 -1.52
CA ALA A 153 4.86 12.46 -1.54
C ALA A 153 4.30 11.79 -2.79
N ALA A 154 5.13 11.04 -3.50
CA ALA A 154 4.70 10.30 -4.67
C ALA A 154 4.04 8.98 -4.25
N LEU A 155 2.89 8.65 -4.87
CA LEU A 155 2.18 7.40 -4.59
C LEU A 155 2.33 6.38 -5.72
N PHE A 156 2.69 6.84 -6.90
CA PHE A 156 2.99 6.01 -8.07
C PHE A 156 4.18 6.55 -8.82
#